data_8b63a5aa4e80299fd0d1a304b26d8f4f
#
_entry.id   8b63a5aa4e80299fd0d1a304b26d8f4f
#
_cell.length_a   1.000
_cell.length_b   1.000
_cell.length_c   1.000
_cell.angle_alpha   90.00
_cell.angle_beta   90.00
_cell.angle_gamma   90.00
#
_symmetry.space_group_name_H-M   'P 1'
#
loop_
_entity.id
_entity.type
_entity.pdbx_description
1 polymer ?
#
loop_
_entity_poly.entity_id
_entity_poly.type
_entity_poly.pdbx_seq_one_letter_code
_entity_poly.pdbx_strand_id
1 'polypeptide(L)'
;MTRLTQVSIITRKIIRYTIFSIIGIVILRGAFLTAYKIYRYYFPAPPPPPTVAFGKLPALPFPQKDNPTNLQFRLETPTGSLPQFPYTVKVFFMPKVFPTLLSLDETKRKALSLNFDGESSQITETVYSFKNSKVPSELKISIATGVFSISYNLAEDPSPLDKRPPVPEIAATKARSFLSRANLLAKDLNGPTITEPVVLEGTKIIGAKSLSDANFVKVNFFRKDYDNYPSVTPDPKEANVWLIVSGDPQREKEIVGAEYHYFPVDETKFATYPVKTAQEAWQELQANKAFIASLGENQDKEITIRRIYLAYYDAGVQTDFYQPVVVFEGDRNFKAYLPAVTSDYYGQ
;
A
#
# COMPACT_ATOMS: atom_id res chain seq x y z
N MET A 1 40.52 69.16 32.99
CA MET A 1 40.10 68.18 31.98
C MET A 1 38.97 68.80 31.18
N THR A 2 39.11 68.91 29.91
CA THR A 2 38.13 69.53 29.02
C THR A 2 36.84 68.68 28.97
N ARG A 3 35.64 69.27 28.91
CA ARG A 3 34.32 68.60 28.85
C ARG A 3 34.27 67.51 27.76
N LEU A 4 34.98 67.66 26.68
CA LEU A 4 35.14 66.71 25.57
C LEU A 4 35.78 65.35 26.01
N THR A 5 36.78 65.40 26.91
CA THR A 5 37.45 64.16 27.37
C THR A 5 36.53 63.32 28.29
N GLN A 6 35.72 64.00 29.12
CA GLN A 6 34.75 63.30 29.97
C GLN A 6 33.66 62.65 29.17
N VAL A 7 33.13 63.32 28.13
CA VAL A 7 32.11 62.73 27.23
C VAL A 7 32.66 61.51 26.49
N SER A 8 33.91 61.57 25.97
CA SER A 8 34.55 60.44 25.29
C SER A 8 34.71 59.19 26.20
N ILE A 9 35.04 59.39 27.48
CA ILE A 9 35.22 58.31 28.45
C ILE A 9 33.84 57.62 28.75
N ILE A 10 32.80 58.43 28.92
CA ILE A 10 31.44 57.96 29.22
C ILE A 10 30.91 57.18 27.99
N THR A 11 31.05 57.73 26.79
CA THR A 11 30.59 57.05 25.55
C THR A 11 31.29 55.68 25.34
N ARG A 12 32.61 55.60 25.57
CA ARG A 12 33.34 54.33 25.50
C ARG A 12 32.87 53.31 26.53
N LYS A 13 32.52 53.73 27.74
CA LYS A 13 31.94 52.84 28.76
C LYS A 13 30.57 52.36 28.35
N ILE A 14 29.70 53.24 27.87
CA ILE A 14 28.35 52.87 27.39
C ILE A 14 28.48 51.84 26.24
N ILE A 15 29.28 52.13 25.23
CA ILE A 15 29.51 51.18 24.11
C ILE A 15 29.97 49.81 24.60
N ARG A 16 30.98 49.78 25.52
CA ARG A 16 31.48 48.55 26.10
C ARG A 16 30.41 47.75 26.82
N TYR A 17 29.59 48.40 27.68
CA TYR A 17 28.49 47.75 28.42
C TYR A 17 27.38 47.27 27.47
N THR A 18 27.08 48.05 26.43
CA THR A 18 26.07 47.64 25.44
C THR A 18 26.56 46.37 24.67
N ILE A 19 27.82 46.32 24.28
CA ILE A 19 28.39 45.14 23.62
C ILE A 19 28.35 43.92 24.56
N PHE A 20 28.76 44.05 25.82
CA PHE A 20 28.68 42.97 26.78
C PHE A 20 27.24 42.50 27.06
N SER A 21 26.30 43.45 27.11
CA SER A 21 24.87 43.10 27.27
C SER A 21 24.32 42.35 26.07
N ILE A 22 24.68 42.73 24.85
CA ILE A 22 24.28 42.02 23.63
C ILE A 22 24.86 40.60 23.61
N ILE A 23 26.15 40.45 23.92
CA ILE A 23 26.80 39.16 24.00
C ILE A 23 26.14 38.29 25.09
N GLY A 24 25.87 38.87 26.25
CA GLY A 24 25.17 38.19 27.35
C GLY A 24 23.78 37.67 26.94
N ILE A 25 22.99 38.50 26.25
CA ILE A 25 21.66 38.12 25.75
C ILE A 25 21.77 36.96 24.73
N VAL A 26 22.72 37.01 23.82
CA VAL A 26 22.95 35.95 22.81
C VAL A 26 23.30 34.62 23.49
N ILE A 27 24.24 34.67 24.48
CA ILE A 27 24.63 33.48 25.23
C ILE A 27 23.43 32.91 26.05
N LEU A 28 22.68 33.77 26.72
CA LEU A 28 21.52 33.39 27.52
C LEU A 28 20.42 32.77 26.66
N ARG A 29 20.17 33.36 25.48
CA ARG A 29 19.24 32.80 24.50
C ARG A 29 19.70 31.42 23.99
N GLY A 30 21.00 31.27 23.69
CA GLY A 30 21.57 29.97 23.26
C GLY A 30 21.43 28.92 24.36
N ALA A 31 21.79 29.25 25.59
CA ALA A 31 21.64 28.37 26.75
C ALA A 31 20.18 27.97 27.01
N PHE A 32 19.26 28.92 26.93
CA PHE A 32 17.82 28.66 27.08
C PHE A 32 17.27 27.74 25.99
N LEU A 33 17.61 27.97 24.74
CA LEU A 33 17.19 27.10 23.62
C LEU A 33 17.75 25.68 23.74
N THR A 34 18.98 25.56 24.20
CA THR A 34 19.61 24.25 24.41
C THR A 34 18.97 23.54 25.60
N ALA A 35 18.77 24.21 26.73
CA ALA A 35 18.09 23.67 27.89
C ALA A 35 16.64 23.25 27.56
N TYR A 36 15.91 24.06 26.75
CA TYR A 36 14.57 23.73 26.29
C TYR A 36 14.55 22.51 25.38
N LYS A 37 15.53 22.35 24.49
CA LYS A 37 15.66 21.13 23.65
C LYS A 37 15.93 19.88 24.49
N ILE A 38 16.83 20.00 25.48
CA ILE A 38 17.13 18.91 26.42
C ILE A 38 15.88 18.57 27.25
N TYR A 39 15.19 19.57 27.79
CA TYR A 39 13.96 19.36 28.54
C TYR A 39 12.90 18.64 27.67
N ARG A 40 12.67 19.07 26.43
CA ARG A 40 11.74 18.43 25.49
C ARG A 40 12.13 17.03 25.12
N TYR A 41 13.42 16.71 25.12
CA TYR A 41 13.93 15.36 24.85
C TYR A 41 13.59 14.39 26.01
N TYR A 42 13.76 14.83 27.25
CA TYR A 42 13.46 14.01 28.43
C TYR A 42 11.97 14.03 28.83
N PHE A 43 11.27 15.10 28.52
CA PHE A 43 9.84 15.30 28.81
C PHE A 43 9.10 15.66 27.53
N PRO A 44 8.89 14.68 26.61
CA PRO A 44 8.12 14.94 25.41
C PRO A 44 6.70 15.35 25.77
N ALA A 45 6.12 16.28 24.99
CA ALA A 45 4.72 16.64 25.18
C ALA A 45 3.84 15.39 24.96
N PRO A 46 2.79 15.21 25.74
CA PRO A 46 1.85 14.12 25.50
C PRO A 46 1.34 14.19 24.06
N PRO A 47 1.17 13.04 23.39
CA PRO A 47 0.64 13.01 22.03
C PRO A 47 -0.75 13.69 22.01
N PRO A 48 -1.09 14.39 20.91
CA PRO A 48 -2.43 14.98 20.81
C PRO A 48 -3.51 13.89 20.88
N PRO A 49 -4.66 14.16 21.47
CA PRO A 49 -5.75 13.18 21.51
C PRO A 49 -6.19 12.80 20.09
N PRO A 50 -6.67 11.56 19.87
CA PRO A 50 -7.18 11.11 18.58
C PRO A 50 -8.40 11.96 18.18
N THR A 51 -8.50 12.30 16.88
CA THR A 51 -9.61 13.14 16.38
C THR A 51 -10.91 12.35 16.19
N VAL A 52 -10.82 11.06 15.88
CA VAL A 52 -11.94 10.12 15.66
C VAL A 52 -13.05 10.70 14.77
N ALA A 53 -12.67 11.54 13.80
CA ALA A 53 -13.62 12.36 13.04
C ALA A 53 -14.56 11.54 12.13
N PHE A 54 -14.22 10.30 11.82
CA PHE A 54 -15.08 9.42 11.01
C PHE A 54 -16.02 8.54 11.86
N GLY A 55 -16.02 8.71 13.20
CA GLY A 55 -16.81 7.88 14.10
C GLY A 55 -16.30 6.45 14.20
N LYS A 56 -17.19 5.49 14.38
CA LYS A 56 -16.83 4.07 14.43
C LYS A 56 -16.56 3.53 13.02
N LEU A 57 -15.42 2.90 12.84
CA LEU A 57 -14.98 2.37 11.55
C LEU A 57 -15.66 1.03 11.25
N PRO A 58 -16.03 0.77 9.98
CA PRO A 58 -16.53 -0.54 9.57
C PRO A 58 -15.45 -1.61 9.69
N ALA A 59 -15.88 -2.87 9.83
CA ALA A 59 -14.99 -4.01 9.80
C ALA A 59 -14.23 -4.09 8.47
N LEU A 60 -12.96 -4.51 8.53
CA LEU A 60 -12.17 -4.76 7.34
C LEU A 60 -12.73 -5.96 6.57
N PRO A 61 -12.88 -5.87 5.24
CA PRO A 61 -13.42 -6.94 4.41
C PRO A 61 -12.35 -8.01 4.15
N PHE A 62 -11.94 -8.71 5.20
CA PHE A 62 -11.05 -9.85 5.02
C PHE A 62 -11.78 -10.96 4.26
N PRO A 63 -11.17 -11.55 3.22
CA PRO A 63 -11.78 -12.67 2.52
C PRO A 63 -11.88 -13.90 3.44
N GLN A 64 -12.94 -14.66 3.29
CA GLN A 64 -13.03 -15.94 3.98
C GLN A 64 -12.01 -16.92 3.37
N LYS A 65 -11.18 -17.50 4.20
CA LYS A 65 -10.23 -18.55 3.83
C LYS A 65 -10.42 -19.74 4.77
N ASP A 66 -10.35 -20.94 4.22
CA ASP A 66 -10.33 -22.18 5.00
C ASP A 66 -8.94 -22.34 5.63
N ASN A 67 -8.73 -21.68 6.75
CA ASN A 67 -7.48 -21.75 7.49
C ASN A 67 -7.56 -22.79 8.60
N PRO A 68 -6.44 -23.45 8.94
CA PRO A 68 -6.39 -24.34 10.11
C PRO A 68 -6.82 -23.61 11.37
N THR A 69 -7.65 -24.24 12.15
CA THR A 69 -8.02 -23.78 13.49
C THR A 69 -6.96 -24.23 14.51
N ASN A 70 -6.84 -23.52 15.63
CA ASN A 70 -5.94 -23.85 16.73
C ASN A 70 -4.45 -23.79 16.39
N LEU A 71 -4.05 -22.74 15.67
CA LEU A 71 -2.63 -22.41 15.51
C LEU A 71 -2.04 -21.96 16.84
N GLN A 72 -0.82 -22.40 17.13
CA GLN A 72 -0.03 -21.98 18.28
C GLN A 72 1.05 -21.01 17.82
N PHE A 73 1.22 -19.90 18.53
CA PHE A 73 2.14 -18.86 18.12
C PHE A 73 3.26 -18.70 19.16
N ARG A 74 4.51 -18.72 18.69
CA ARG A 74 5.70 -18.46 19.46
C ARG A 74 6.34 -17.15 19.02
N LEU A 75 6.72 -16.31 19.96
CA LEU A 75 7.37 -15.02 19.66
C LEU A 75 8.89 -15.19 19.70
N GLU A 76 9.54 -14.91 18.57
CA GLU A 76 11.01 -14.88 18.44
C GLU A 76 11.44 -13.69 17.58
N THR A 77 11.15 -12.48 18.06
CA THR A 77 11.61 -11.25 17.40
C THR A 77 13.10 -11.01 17.64
N PRO A 78 13.81 -10.25 16.80
CA PRO A 78 15.24 -9.96 16.98
C PRO A 78 15.58 -9.31 18.33
N THR A 79 14.64 -8.58 18.94
CA THR A 79 14.78 -7.95 20.26
C THR A 79 14.31 -8.82 21.41
N GLY A 80 13.71 -9.98 21.14
CA GLY A 80 13.06 -10.83 22.13
C GLY A 80 11.82 -10.22 22.81
N SER A 81 11.35 -9.08 22.30
CA SER A 81 10.23 -8.32 22.87
C SER A 81 9.24 -7.86 21.81
N LEU A 82 8.04 -7.49 22.24
CA LEU A 82 7.04 -6.87 21.37
C LEU A 82 7.44 -5.44 21.03
N PRO A 83 7.15 -4.95 19.80
CA PRO A 83 7.42 -3.57 19.41
C PRO A 83 6.51 -2.59 20.18
N GLN A 84 6.92 -1.32 20.23
CA GLN A 84 6.05 -0.24 20.69
C GLN A 84 5.40 0.42 19.48
N PHE A 85 4.06 0.47 19.48
CA PHE A 85 3.30 1.20 18.48
C PHE A 85 3.06 2.65 18.92
N PRO A 86 2.82 3.58 17.97
CA PRO A 86 2.40 4.93 18.30
C PRO A 86 1.02 4.89 18.97
N TYR A 87 0.72 5.92 19.77
CA TYR A 87 -0.58 6.03 20.44
C TYR A 87 -1.75 6.18 19.45
N THR A 88 -1.51 6.87 18.33
CA THR A 88 -2.52 7.10 17.27
C THR A 88 -1.94 6.79 15.89
N VAL A 89 -2.83 6.46 14.96
CA VAL A 89 -2.53 6.25 13.55
C VAL A 89 -3.59 6.97 12.71
N LYS A 90 -3.23 7.37 11.49
CA LYS A 90 -4.17 7.94 10.54
C LYS A 90 -5.04 6.84 9.92
N VAL A 91 -6.30 7.18 9.68
CA VAL A 91 -7.22 6.45 8.81
C VAL A 91 -7.59 7.40 7.69
N PHE A 92 -7.39 7.00 6.44
CA PHE A 92 -7.64 7.86 5.30
C PHE A 92 -9.01 7.58 4.70
N PHE A 93 -9.64 8.62 4.16
CA PHE A 93 -10.90 8.51 3.45
C PHE A 93 -10.67 7.92 2.05
N MET A 94 -11.54 7.01 1.63
CA MET A 94 -11.58 6.46 0.27
C MET A 94 -12.86 6.94 -0.42
N PRO A 95 -12.75 7.81 -1.43
CA PRO A 95 -13.92 8.33 -2.12
C PRO A 95 -14.63 7.22 -2.90
N LYS A 96 -15.94 7.12 -2.74
CA LYS A 96 -16.77 6.20 -3.53
C LYS A 96 -16.90 6.72 -4.95
N VAL A 97 -16.69 5.82 -5.90
CA VAL A 97 -17.00 6.07 -7.30
C VAL A 97 -18.42 5.57 -7.55
N PHE A 98 -19.26 6.46 -8.08
CA PHE A 98 -20.64 6.12 -8.46
C PHE A 98 -20.78 6.20 -9.98
N PRO A 99 -21.55 5.29 -10.60
CA PRO A 99 -21.80 5.37 -12.03
C PRO A 99 -22.60 6.65 -12.36
N THR A 100 -22.18 7.30 -13.43
CA THR A 100 -22.86 8.47 -14.01
C THR A 100 -23.42 8.11 -15.39
N LEU A 101 -24.26 8.93 -15.96
CA LEU A 101 -24.77 8.73 -17.34
C LEU A 101 -23.65 8.65 -18.38
N LEU A 102 -22.48 9.25 -18.10
CA LEU A 102 -21.31 9.26 -19.00
C LEU A 102 -20.35 8.08 -18.74
N SER A 103 -20.56 7.29 -17.69
CA SER A 103 -19.62 6.21 -17.30
C SER A 103 -19.41 5.17 -18.39
N LEU A 104 -20.44 4.85 -19.18
CA LEU A 104 -20.29 3.91 -20.30
C LEU A 104 -19.41 4.48 -21.41
N ASP A 105 -19.56 5.76 -21.78
CA ASP A 105 -18.75 6.38 -22.82
C ASP A 105 -17.30 6.58 -22.38
N GLU A 106 -17.08 6.87 -21.10
CA GLU A 106 -15.75 6.92 -20.49
C GLU A 106 -15.09 5.53 -20.50
N THR A 107 -15.86 4.50 -20.17
CA THR A 107 -15.41 3.11 -20.20
C THR A 107 -15.06 2.65 -21.61
N LYS A 108 -15.86 3.00 -22.62
CA LYS A 108 -15.54 2.74 -24.03
C LYS A 108 -14.23 3.40 -24.46
N ARG A 109 -14.02 4.67 -24.09
CA ARG A 109 -12.74 5.37 -24.36
C ARG A 109 -11.57 4.69 -23.69
N LYS A 110 -11.74 4.23 -22.45
CA LYS A 110 -10.74 3.46 -21.71
C LYS A 110 -10.41 2.13 -22.39
N ALA A 111 -11.43 1.36 -22.79
CA ALA A 111 -11.27 0.13 -23.54
C ALA A 111 -10.48 0.34 -24.84
N LEU A 112 -10.83 1.36 -25.63
CA LEU A 112 -10.07 1.75 -26.83
C LEU A 112 -8.61 2.07 -26.54
N SER A 113 -8.31 2.79 -25.45
CA SER A 113 -6.94 3.12 -25.06
C SER A 113 -6.10 1.90 -24.64
N LEU A 114 -6.78 0.84 -24.21
CA LEU A 114 -6.21 -0.48 -23.89
C LEU A 114 -6.19 -1.43 -25.09
N ASN A 115 -6.52 -0.98 -26.30
CA ASN A 115 -6.62 -1.73 -27.56
C ASN A 115 -7.81 -2.72 -27.61
N PHE A 116 -8.90 -2.47 -26.92
CA PHE A 116 -10.14 -3.25 -27.04
C PHE A 116 -11.14 -2.44 -27.88
N ASP A 117 -11.01 -2.57 -29.20
CA ASP A 117 -11.73 -1.80 -30.23
C ASP A 117 -12.82 -2.63 -30.95
N GLY A 118 -13.01 -3.87 -30.55
CA GLY A 118 -14.01 -4.78 -31.13
C GLY A 118 -15.39 -4.63 -30.51
N GLU A 119 -16.19 -5.68 -30.63
CA GLU A 119 -17.55 -5.72 -30.12
C GLU A 119 -17.60 -5.55 -28.61
N SER A 120 -18.60 -4.82 -28.13
CA SER A 120 -18.91 -4.70 -26.71
C SER A 120 -20.23 -5.37 -26.38
N SER A 121 -20.30 -6.06 -25.24
CA SER A 121 -21.53 -6.66 -24.73
C SER A 121 -21.70 -6.35 -23.24
N GLN A 122 -22.95 -6.19 -22.83
CA GLN A 122 -23.29 -6.02 -21.43
C GLN A 122 -23.39 -7.40 -20.77
N ILE A 123 -22.64 -7.65 -19.70
CA ILE A 123 -22.67 -8.89 -18.94
C ILE A 123 -23.64 -8.75 -17.76
N THR A 124 -23.56 -7.65 -17.03
CA THR A 124 -24.46 -7.29 -15.92
C THR A 124 -24.83 -5.82 -16.04
N GLU A 125 -25.68 -5.29 -15.15
CA GLU A 125 -26.04 -3.86 -15.16
C GLU A 125 -24.83 -2.92 -15.11
N THR A 126 -23.75 -3.34 -14.49
CA THR A 126 -22.55 -2.52 -14.30
C THR A 126 -21.28 -3.05 -14.96
N VAL A 127 -21.30 -4.28 -15.49
CA VAL A 127 -20.12 -4.92 -16.10
C VAL A 127 -20.32 -5.08 -17.60
N TYR A 128 -19.35 -4.57 -18.35
CA TYR A 128 -19.29 -4.68 -19.81
C TYR A 128 -18.05 -5.46 -20.22
N SER A 129 -18.20 -6.24 -21.30
CA SER A 129 -17.12 -6.91 -22.01
C SER A 129 -16.80 -6.17 -23.29
N PHE A 130 -15.51 -6.05 -23.59
CA PHE A 130 -14.98 -5.49 -24.84
C PHE A 130 -13.98 -6.48 -25.41
N LYS A 131 -14.16 -6.85 -26.68
CA LYS A 131 -13.23 -7.73 -27.40
C LYS A 131 -12.15 -6.91 -28.12
N ASN A 132 -11.00 -7.52 -28.31
CA ASN A 132 -10.01 -7.00 -29.26
C ASN A 132 -10.41 -7.47 -30.67
N SER A 133 -10.27 -6.61 -31.68
CA SER A 133 -10.66 -6.94 -33.09
C SER A 133 -9.65 -7.84 -33.82
N LYS A 134 -8.43 -7.97 -33.32
CA LYS A 134 -7.32 -8.66 -34.00
C LYS A 134 -6.86 -9.95 -33.33
N VAL A 135 -7.10 -10.08 -32.03
CA VAL A 135 -6.62 -11.23 -31.21
C VAL A 135 -7.72 -11.67 -30.27
N PRO A 136 -7.73 -12.94 -29.82
CA PRO A 136 -8.76 -13.48 -28.94
C PRO A 136 -8.54 -13.02 -27.49
N SER A 137 -8.63 -11.71 -27.27
CA SER A 137 -8.49 -11.07 -25.97
C SER A 137 -9.77 -10.34 -25.59
N GLU A 138 -10.16 -10.43 -24.32
CA GLU A 138 -11.36 -9.84 -23.73
C GLU A 138 -11.02 -8.99 -22.52
N LEU A 139 -11.57 -7.79 -22.46
CA LEU A 139 -11.55 -6.89 -21.31
C LEU A 139 -12.95 -6.87 -20.69
N LYS A 140 -13.06 -7.27 -19.42
CA LYS A 140 -14.28 -7.07 -18.61
C LYS A 140 -14.06 -5.93 -17.64
N ILE A 141 -14.94 -4.92 -17.67
CA ILE A 141 -14.78 -3.71 -16.87
C ILE A 141 -16.09 -3.30 -16.21
N SER A 142 -16.04 -2.95 -14.94
CA SER A 142 -17.15 -2.35 -14.22
C SER A 142 -17.22 -0.85 -14.49
N ILE A 143 -18.34 -0.38 -15.05
CA ILE A 143 -18.58 1.05 -15.26
C ILE A 143 -18.80 1.82 -13.96
N ALA A 144 -19.15 1.10 -12.87
CA ALA A 144 -19.38 1.70 -11.58
C ALA A 144 -18.06 1.97 -10.81
N THR A 145 -17.11 1.04 -10.86
CA THR A 145 -15.89 1.10 -10.04
C THR A 145 -14.62 1.32 -10.86
N GLY A 146 -14.67 1.05 -12.16
CA GLY A 146 -13.48 1.05 -13.01
C GLY A 146 -12.57 -0.19 -12.81
N VAL A 147 -12.95 -1.12 -11.96
CA VAL A 147 -12.27 -2.42 -11.80
C VAL A 147 -12.39 -3.21 -13.09
N PHE A 148 -11.30 -3.83 -13.54
CA PHE A 148 -11.31 -4.62 -14.76
C PHE A 148 -10.40 -5.83 -14.70
N SER A 149 -10.70 -6.81 -15.56
CA SER A 149 -9.84 -7.95 -15.87
C SER A 149 -9.62 -8.06 -17.38
N ILE A 150 -8.44 -8.56 -17.75
CA ILE A 150 -8.10 -8.90 -19.13
C ILE A 150 -7.77 -10.40 -19.17
N SER A 151 -8.34 -11.08 -20.15
CA SER A 151 -8.06 -12.49 -20.43
C SER A 151 -7.76 -12.71 -21.92
N TYR A 152 -6.71 -13.45 -22.19
CA TYR A 152 -6.33 -13.87 -23.54
C TYR A 152 -6.63 -15.36 -23.73
N ASN A 153 -7.33 -15.72 -24.80
CA ASN A 153 -7.64 -17.12 -25.09
C ASN A 153 -6.46 -17.84 -25.77
N LEU A 154 -5.54 -18.34 -24.93
CA LEU A 154 -4.35 -19.08 -25.40
C LEU A 154 -4.67 -20.40 -26.11
N ALA A 155 -5.90 -20.93 -25.95
CA ALA A 155 -6.31 -22.12 -26.68
C ALA A 155 -6.68 -21.81 -28.14
N GLU A 156 -7.17 -20.60 -28.41
CA GLU A 156 -7.51 -20.12 -29.74
C GLU A 156 -6.29 -19.56 -30.49
N ASP A 157 -5.43 -18.82 -29.79
CA ASP A 157 -4.15 -18.34 -30.32
C ASP A 157 -3.01 -18.63 -29.34
N PRO A 158 -2.27 -19.73 -29.50
CA PRO A 158 -1.17 -20.09 -28.62
C PRO A 158 0.14 -19.35 -28.93
N SER A 159 0.20 -18.49 -29.94
CA SER A 159 1.42 -17.84 -30.40
C SER A 159 2.21 -17.08 -29.32
N PRO A 160 1.59 -16.48 -28.27
CA PRO A 160 2.36 -15.88 -27.17
C PRO A 160 3.19 -16.88 -26.36
N LEU A 161 2.81 -18.17 -26.35
CA LEU A 161 3.56 -19.24 -25.66
C LEU A 161 4.89 -19.58 -26.34
N ASP A 162 4.99 -19.37 -27.66
CA ASP A 162 6.18 -19.69 -28.46
C ASP A 162 7.30 -18.64 -28.30
N LYS A 163 7.02 -17.55 -27.61
CA LYS A 163 7.96 -16.45 -27.42
C LYS A 163 8.62 -16.54 -26.05
N ARG A 164 9.92 -16.25 -26.02
CA ARG A 164 10.63 -16.13 -24.73
C ARG A 164 10.04 -14.98 -23.92
N PRO A 165 9.75 -15.20 -22.63
CA PRO A 165 9.27 -14.12 -21.77
C PRO A 165 10.31 -12.99 -21.68
N PRO A 166 9.88 -11.73 -21.53
CA PRO A 166 10.81 -10.63 -21.36
C PRO A 166 11.54 -10.75 -20.02
N VAL A 167 12.71 -10.14 -19.91
CA VAL A 167 13.38 -10.02 -18.61
C VAL A 167 12.53 -9.14 -17.67
N PRO A 168 12.65 -9.31 -16.34
CA PRO A 168 11.79 -8.66 -15.35
C PRO A 168 11.65 -7.14 -15.53
N GLU A 169 12.74 -6.43 -15.80
CA GLU A 169 12.77 -4.99 -15.95
C GLU A 169 12.01 -4.52 -17.21
N ILE A 170 12.13 -5.30 -18.29
CA ILE A 170 11.39 -5.03 -19.54
C ILE A 170 9.91 -5.31 -19.33
N ALA A 171 9.56 -6.42 -18.65
CA ALA A 171 8.16 -6.73 -18.31
C ALA A 171 7.53 -5.60 -17.49
N ALA A 172 8.21 -5.14 -16.43
CA ALA A 172 7.74 -4.02 -15.60
C ALA A 172 7.55 -2.74 -16.41
N THR A 173 8.48 -2.43 -17.34
CA THR A 173 8.38 -1.26 -18.22
C THR A 173 7.18 -1.36 -19.17
N LYS A 174 6.96 -2.51 -19.79
CA LYS A 174 5.84 -2.78 -20.69
C LYS A 174 4.50 -2.64 -19.93
N ALA A 175 4.38 -3.27 -18.76
CA ALA A 175 3.19 -3.20 -17.92
C ALA A 175 2.88 -1.75 -17.47
N ARG A 176 3.89 -0.97 -17.04
CA ARG A 176 3.74 0.46 -16.72
C ARG A 176 3.27 1.27 -17.92
N SER A 177 3.86 1.04 -19.08
CA SER A 177 3.49 1.72 -20.32
C SER A 177 2.05 1.40 -20.72
N PHE A 178 1.61 0.16 -20.54
CA PHE A 178 0.23 -0.26 -20.80
C PHE A 178 -0.76 0.51 -19.92
N LEU A 179 -0.55 0.55 -18.61
CA LEU A 179 -1.41 1.29 -17.69
C LEU A 179 -1.37 2.81 -17.92
N SER A 180 -0.20 3.37 -18.21
CA SER A 180 -0.04 4.81 -18.44
C SER A 180 -0.81 5.30 -19.67
N ARG A 181 -0.89 4.51 -20.74
CA ARG A 181 -1.64 4.87 -21.96
C ARG A 181 -3.13 5.09 -21.70
N ALA A 182 -3.69 4.36 -20.75
CA ALA A 182 -5.09 4.49 -20.35
C ALA A 182 -5.29 5.40 -19.13
N ASN A 183 -4.25 6.12 -18.70
CA ASN A 183 -4.24 6.94 -17.49
C ASN A 183 -4.65 6.15 -16.22
N LEU A 184 -4.21 4.87 -16.15
CA LEU A 184 -4.52 3.95 -15.05
C LEU A 184 -3.36 3.77 -14.07
N LEU A 185 -2.17 4.30 -14.38
CA LEU A 185 -1.03 4.28 -13.46
C LEU A 185 -1.17 5.40 -12.43
N ALA A 186 -1.90 5.11 -11.36
CA ALA A 186 -2.11 6.05 -10.27
C ALA A 186 -0.79 6.39 -9.54
N LYS A 187 -0.70 7.59 -8.95
CA LYS A 187 0.53 8.07 -8.28
C LYS A 187 0.93 7.20 -7.08
N ASP A 188 0.01 6.57 -6.42
CA ASP A 188 0.23 5.69 -5.28
C ASP A 188 0.56 4.24 -5.66
N LEU A 189 0.42 3.85 -6.94
CA LEU A 189 0.96 2.60 -7.50
C LEU A 189 2.47 2.67 -7.80
N ASN A 190 3.19 3.60 -7.16
CA ASN A 190 4.65 3.72 -7.21
C ASN A 190 5.36 3.01 -6.07
N GLY A 191 4.69 2.12 -5.36
CA GLY A 191 5.28 1.24 -4.38
C GLY A 191 6.14 0.13 -5.01
N PRO A 192 6.45 -0.92 -4.27
CA PRO A 192 7.23 -2.04 -4.78
C PRO A 192 6.59 -2.63 -6.04
N THR A 193 7.39 -2.84 -7.08
CA THR A 193 6.99 -3.59 -8.27
C THR A 193 7.69 -4.93 -8.23
N ILE A 194 6.90 -6.00 -8.03
CA ILE A 194 7.42 -7.36 -7.91
C ILE A 194 7.08 -8.11 -9.20
N THR A 195 8.10 -8.69 -9.79
CA THR A 195 7.98 -9.51 -11.00
C THR A 195 8.26 -10.96 -10.68
N GLU A 196 7.45 -11.84 -11.23
CA GLU A 196 7.61 -13.29 -11.06
C GLU A 196 7.43 -14.01 -12.39
N PRO A 197 8.31 -15.00 -12.71
CA PRO A 197 8.13 -15.85 -13.87
C PRO A 197 6.92 -16.77 -13.67
N VAL A 198 6.08 -16.89 -14.71
CA VAL A 198 4.89 -17.74 -14.66
C VAL A 198 4.80 -18.63 -15.88
N VAL A 199 4.22 -19.81 -15.73
CA VAL A 199 4.07 -20.82 -16.78
C VAL A 199 2.61 -21.25 -16.87
N LEU A 200 2.15 -21.58 -18.08
CA LEU A 200 0.85 -22.19 -18.32
C LEU A 200 0.92 -23.69 -18.04
N GLU A 201 0.21 -24.16 -17.04
CA GLU A 201 0.05 -25.59 -16.75
C GLU A 201 -1.42 -25.98 -16.90
N GLY A 202 -1.70 -26.73 -17.96
CA GLY A 202 -3.09 -27.00 -18.36
C GLY A 202 -3.81 -25.71 -18.75
N THR A 203 -4.79 -25.29 -17.96
CA THR A 203 -5.56 -24.05 -18.17
C THR A 203 -5.22 -22.96 -17.16
N LYS A 204 -4.26 -23.21 -16.26
CA LYS A 204 -3.90 -22.27 -15.19
C LYS A 204 -2.51 -21.71 -15.40
N ILE A 205 -2.35 -20.44 -15.09
CA ILE A 205 -1.04 -19.78 -15.02
C ILE A 205 -0.56 -19.89 -13.57
N ILE A 206 0.59 -20.51 -13.38
CA ILE A 206 1.21 -20.75 -12.06
C ILE A 206 2.64 -20.21 -12.04
N GLY A 207 3.21 -20.05 -10.84
CA GLY A 207 4.61 -19.63 -10.69
C GLY A 207 5.58 -20.62 -11.32
N ALA A 208 6.51 -20.14 -12.14
CA ALA A 208 7.59 -20.93 -12.71
C ALA A 208 8.82 -20.93 -11.79
N LYS A 209 9.60 -22.01 -11.80
CA LYS A 209 10.81 -22.12 -10.98
C LYS A 209 11.92 -21.17 -11.44
N SER A 210 11.97 -20.89 -12.73
CA SER A 210 12.96 -20.01 -13.34
C SER A 210 12.36 -19.27 -14.54
N LEU A 211 13.03 -18.20 -15.00
CA LEU A 211 12.64 -17.50 -16.22
C LEU A 211 12.78 -18.39 -17.47
N SER A 212 13.67 -19.39 -17.44
CA SER A 212 13.86 -20.35 -18.55
C SER A 212 12.68 -21.30 -18.72
N ASP A 213 11.96 -21.59 -17.63
CA ASP A 213 10.80 -22.47 -17.62
C ASP A 213 9.49 -21.70 -17.80
N ALA A 214 9.56 -20.36 -17.83
CA ALA A 214 8.40 -19.50 -17.90
C ALA A 214 7.92 -19.25 -19.32
N ASN A 215 6.61 -19.08 -19.49
CA ASN A 215 6.02 -18.55 -20.72
C ASN A 215 5.86 -17.02 -20.65
N PHE A 216 5.63 -16.49 -19.46
CA PHE A 216 5.29 -15.09 -19.22
C PHE A 216 5.95 -14.55 -17.95
N VAL A 217 5.85 -13.24 -17.75
CA VAL A 217 6.22 -12.58 -16.50
C VAL A 217 4.99 -11.87 -15.92
N LYS A 218 4.60 -12.23 -14.71
CA LYS A 218 3.60 -11.50 -13.93
C LYS A 218 4.26 -10.31 -13.26
N VAL A 219 3.64 -9.14 -13.38
CA VAL A 219 4.10 -7.88 -12.81
C VAL A 219 3.07 -7.38 -11.82
N ASN A 220 3.43 -7.36 -10.55
CA ASN A 220 2.60 -6.91 -9.43
C ASN A 220 2.95 -5.46 -9.08
N PHE A 221 1.94 -4.56 -9.02
CA PHE A 221 2.08 -3.16 -8.63
C PHE A 221 1.48 -2.94 -7.25
N PHE A 222 2.32 -2.91 -6.23
CA PHE A 222 1.87 -2.58 -4.87
C PHE A 222 1.78 -1.08 -4.67
N ARG A 223 0.94 -0.65 -3.74
CA ARG A 223 0.85 0.76 -3.34
C ARG A 223 2.11 1.19 -2.60
N LYS A 224 2.40 2.49 -2.66
CA LYS A 224 3.42 3.14 -1.83
C LYS A 224 3.08 3.00 -0.34
N ASP A 225 4.03 3.35 0.49
CA ASP A 225 3.81 3.51 1.92
C ASP A 225 2.89 4.72 2.19
N TYR A 226 2.02 4.58 3.18
CA TYR A 226 1.18 5.64 3.72
C TYR A 226 1.60 5.92 5.15
N ASP A 227 1.85 7.19 5.46
CA ASP A 227 2.28 7.63 6.80
C ASP A 227 3.49 6.81 7.33
N ASN A 228 4.42 6.43 6.44
CA ASN A 228 5.59 5.58 6.67
C ASN A 228 5.28 4.10 7.02
N TYR A 229 4.07 3.63 6.78
CA TYR A 229 3.69 2.22 6.92
C TYR A 229 3.41 1.60 5.56
N PRO A 230 3.89 0.37 5.30
CA PRO A 230 3.65 -0.30 4.03
C PRO A 230 2.18 -0.61 3.80
N SER A 231 1.82 -0.78 2.53
CA SER A 231 0.51 -1.30 2.13
C SER A 231 0.58 -2.81 1.97
N VAL A 232 -0.43 -3.53 2.47
CA VAL A 232 -0.55 -4.99 2.38
C VAL A 232 -1.88 -5.38 1.74
N THR A 233 -1.87 -6.47 1.00
CA THR A 233 -3.02 -7.01 0.26
C THR A 233 -3.56 -8.28 0.93
N PRO A 234 -4.76 -8.76 0.57
CA PRO A 234 -5.34 -10.02 1.07
C PRO A 234 -4.45 -11.25 0.82
N ASP A 235 -3.73 -11.26 -0.29
CA ASP A 235 -2.64 -12.20 -0.55
C ASP A 235 -1.31 -11.45 -0.56
N PRO A 236 -0.40 -11.72 0.39
CA PRO A 236 0.87 -11.00 0.47
C PRO A 236 1.79 -11.16 -0.75
N LYS A 237 1.54 -12.15 -1.60
CA LYS A 237 2.31 -12.43 -2.81
C LYS A 237 1.74 -11.74 -4.04
N GLU A 238 0.48 -11.29 -3.98
CA GLU A 238 -0.23 -10.75 -5.12
C GLU A 238 -0.74 -9.33 -4.85
N ALA A 239 -0.40 -8.39 -5.73
CA ALA A 239 -0.95 -7.06 -5.69
C ALA A 239 -2.39 -7.03 -6.24
N ASN A 240 -3.20 -6.06 -5.80
CA ASN A 240 -4.54 -5.84 -6.35
C ASN A 240 -4.51 -5.30 -7.80
N VAL A 241 -3.34 -4.87 -8.26
CA VAL A 241 -3.08 -4.50 -9.66
C VAL A 241 -1.91 -5.31 -10.18
N TRP A 242 -2.18 -6.20 -11.12
CA TRP A 242 -1.13 -7.00 -11.75
C TRP A 242 -1.42 -7.24 -13.24
N LEU A 243 -0.36 -7.46 -14.00
CA LEU A 243 -0.40 -7.79 -15.41
C LEU A 243 0.51 -8.97 -15.72
N ILE A 244 0.12 -9.80 -16.69
CA ILE A 244 0.94 -10.88 -17.23
C ILE A 244 1.43 -10.46 -18.61
N VAL A 245 2.73 -10.35 -18.74
CA VAL A 245 3.42 -9.82 -19.92
C VAL A 245 4.04 -10.95 -20.72
N SER A 246 3.71 -10.98 -22.02
CA SER A 246 4.32 -11.92 -22.98
C SER A 246 5.58 -11.35 -23.63
N GLY A 247 6.35 -12.24 -24.24
CA GLY A 247 7.50 -11.88 -25.09
C GLY A 247 7.14 -11.56 -26.54
N ASP A 248 5.85 -11.58 -26.90
CA ASP A 248 5.42 -11.29 -28.26
C ASP A 248 5.70 -9.83 -28.64
N PRO A 249 6.24 -9.55 -29.84
CA PRO A 249 6.50 -8.18 -30.29
C PRO A 249 5.22 -7.44 -30.72
N GLN A 250 4.12 -8.15 -30.97
CA GLN A 250 2.85 -7.53 -31.33
C GLN A 250 2.20 -6.92 -30.10
N ARG A 251 1.83 -5.65 -30.21
CA ARG A 251 1.27 -4.87 -29.08
C ARG A 251 -0.02 -5.50 -28.53
N GLU A 252 -0.85 -6.05 -29.39
CA GLU A 252 -2.11 -6.70 -29.05
C GLU A 252 -1.92 -8.01 -28.26
N LYS A 253 -0.74 -8.63 -28.37
CA LYS A 253 -0.35 -9.87 -27.68
C LYS A 253 0.58 -9.63 -26.49
N GLU A 254 0.91 -8.37 -26.19
CA GLU A 254 1.85 -8.00 -25.13
C GLU A 254 1.31 -8.36 -23.73
N ILE A 255 0.01 -8.14 -23.48
CA ILE A 255 -0.67 -8.43 -22.21
C ILE A 255 -1.65 -9.57 -22.42
N VAL A 256 -1.36 -10.70 -21.77
CA VAL A 256 -2.18 -11.92 -21.86
C VAL A 256 -3.10 -12.12 -20.66
N GLY A 257 -2.93 -11.32 -19.61
CA GLY A 257 -3.79 -11.31 -18.44
C GLY A 257 -3.57 -10.05 -17.61
N ALA A 258 -4.61 -9.57 -16.97
CA ALA A 258 -4.50 -8.46 -16.00
C ALA A 258 -5.68 -8.47 -15.04
N GLU A 259 -5.42 -8.02 -13.82
CA GLU A 259 -6.42 -7.61 -12.85
C GLU A 259 -6.10 -6.19 -12.36
N TYR A 260 -7.13 -5.38 -12.28
CA TYR A 260 -7.02 -3.99 -11.86
C TYR A 260 -8.10 -3.67 -10.83
N HIS A 261 -7.80 -3.90 -9.57
CA HIS A 261 -8.66 -3.64 -8.42
C HIS A 261 -8.13 -2.43 -7.64
N TYR A 262 -8.22 -1.26 -8.25
CA TYR A 262 -7.69 -0.03 -7.68
C TYR A 262 -8.82 0.91 -7.23
N PHE A 263 -8.73 1.38 -5.99
CA PHE A 263 -9.64 2.35 -5.39
C PHE A 263 -8.82 3.51 -4.82
N PRO A 264 -9.13 4.78 -5.20
CA PRO A 264 -8.32 5.92 -4.79
C PRO A 264 -8.38 6.18 -3.28
N VAL A 265 -7.27 6.65 -2.71
CA VAL A 265 -7.16 7.09 -1.31
C VAL A 265 -6.96 8.60 -1.30
N ASP A 266 -7.79 9.34 -0.57
CA ASP A 266 -7.64 10.79 -0.38
C ASP A 266 -6.73 11.05 0.83
N GLU A 267 -5.44 11.23 0.58
CA GLU A 267 -4.43 11.49 1.62
C GLU A 267 -4.66 12.83 2.35
N THR A 268 -5.44 13.74 1.79
CA THR A 268 -5.75 15.03 2.41
C THR A 268 -6.87 14.94 3.43
N LYS A 269 -7.69 13.88 3.36
CA LYS A 269 -8.80 13.62 4.27
C LYS A 269 -8.49 12.44 5.15
N PHE A 270 -8.09 12.69 6.37
CA PHE A 270 -7.79 11.66 7.36
C PHE A 270 -8.31 12.05 8.76
N ALA A 271 -8.46 11.04 9.59
CA ALA A 271 -8.68 11.19 11.02
C ALA A 271 -7.70 10.29 11.77
N THR A 272 -7.32 10.70 12.99
CA THR A 272 -6.43 9.90 13.85
C THR A 272 -7.25 9.03 14.79
N TYR A 273 -6.84 7.77 14.95
CA TYR A 273 -7.50 6.78 15.80
C TYR A 273 -6.51 6.16 16.78
N PRO A 274 -6.97 5.79 17.99
CA PRO A 274 -6.12 5.07 18.94
C PRO A 274 -5.78 3.68 18.41
N VAL A 275 -4.55 3.25 18.65
CA VAL A 275 -3.99 1.97 18.19
C VAL A 275 -3.94 1.00 19.35
N LYS A 276 -4.27 -0.26 19.10
CA LYS A 276 -4.04 -1.36 20.02
C LYS A 276 -2.54 -1.46 20.34
N THR A 277 -2.22 -1.78 21.57
CA THR A 277 -0.85 -2.11 21.94
C THR A 277 -0.42 -3.40 21.25
N ALA A 278 0.88 -3.57 21.05
CA ALA A 278 1.39 -4.83 20.49
C ALA A 278 1.07 -6.03 21.39
N GLN A 279 0.92 -5.81 22.69
CA GLN A 279 0.50 -6.84 23.66
C GLN A 279 -0.95 -7.29 23.44
N GLU A 280 -1.88 -6.33 23.25
CA GLU A 280 -3.28 -6.64 22.95
C GLU A 280 -3.40 -7.38 21.61
N ALA A 281 -2.69 -6.89 20.58
CA ALA A 281 -2.67 -7.53 19.26
C ALA A 281 -2.10 -8.96 19.32
N TRP A 282 -1.06 -9.18 20.14
CA TRP A 282 -0.47 -10.51 20.36
C TRP A 282 -1.47 -11.46 21.04
N GLN A 283 -2.20 -11.00 22.04
CA GLN A 283 -3.23 -11.80 22.72
C GLN A 283 -4.38 -12.18 21.77
N GLU A 284 -4.79 -11.24 20.89
CA GLU A 284 -5.82 -11.53 19.87
C GLU A 284 -5.32 -12.54 18.82
N LEU A 285 -4.04 -12.48 18.41
CA LEU A 285 -3.44 -13.49 17.53
C LEU A 285 -3.45 -14.88 18.21
N GLN A 286 -3.01 -14.96 19.48
CA GLN A 286 -3.04 -16.22 20.24
C GLN A 286 -4.45 -16.78 20.43
N ALA A 287 -5.44 -15.92 20.48
CA ALA A 287 -6.87 -16.30 20.50
C ALA A 287 -7.41 -16.67 19.11
N ASN A 288 -6.56 -16.78 18.07
CA ASN A 288 -6.90 -17.10 16.69
C ASN A 288 -7.96 -16.14 16.08
N LYS A 289 -7.92 -14.84 16.44
CA LYS A 289 -8.80 -13.80 15.92
C LYS A 289 -8.24 -13.08 14.69
N ALA A 290 -6.99 -13.38 14.31
CA ALA A 290 -6.34 -12.75 13.17
C ALA A 290 -6.79 -13.37 11.84
N PHE A 291 -6.87 -12.56 10.80
CA PHE A 291 -6.98 -13.04 9.43
C PHE A 291 -5.63 -13.61 8.99
N ILE A 292 -5.59 -14.89 8.65
CA ILE A 292 -4.38 -15.54 8.12
C ILE A 292 -4.28 -15.25 6.62
N ALA A 293 -3.48 -14.28 6.26
CA ALA A 293 -3.27 -13.88 4.86
C ALA A 293 -2.49 -14.95 4.09
N SER A 294 -1.48 -15.56 4.74
CA SER A 294 -0.68 -16.66 4.20
C SER A 294 -0.20 -17.58 5.31
N LEU A 295 -0.43 -18.88 5.17
CA LEU A 295 0.24 -19.90 5.99
C LEU A 295 1.71 -20.09 5.56
N GLY A 296 2.04 -19.63 4.35
CA GLY A 296 3.34 -19.92 3.74
C GLY A 296 3.55 -21.42 3.52
N GLU A 297 4.75 -21.87 3.81
CA GLU A 297 5.16 -23.29 3.69
C GLU A 297 5.07 -24.04 5.02
N ASN A 298 4.34 -23.46 6.02
CA ASN A 298 4.19 -24.11 7.31
C ASN A 298 3.21 -25.28 7.21
N GLN A 299 3.63 -26.45 7.63
CA GLN A 299 2.80 -27.67 7.71
C GLN A 299 2.36 -27.96 9.16
N ASP A 300 3.08 -27.40 10.10
CA ASP A 300 2.84 -27.56 11.53
C ASP A 300 1.85 -26.52 12.07
N LYS A 301 1.22 -26.82 13.21
CA LYS A 301 0.33 -25.88 13.90
C LYS A 301 1.10 -24.84 14.71
N GLU A 302 2.39 -25.04 14.96
CA GLU A 302 3.24 -24.11 15.68
C GLU A 302 3.91 -23.14 14.69
N ILE A 303 3.61 -21.85 14.86
CA ILE A 303 4.10 -20.76 13.99
C ILE A 303 5.00 -19.85 14.81
N THR A 304 6.24 -19.67 14.36
CA THR A 304 7.17 -18.73 14.97
C THR A 304 7.02 -17.35 14.31
N ILE A 305 6.66 -16.34 15.11
CA ILE A 305 6.53 -14.95 14.68
C ILE A 305 7.87 -14.23 14.85
N ARG A 306 8.37 -13.64 13.76
CA ARG A 306 9.67 -12.94 13.67
C ARG A 306 9.56 -11.44 13.69
N ARG A 307 8.47 -10.87 13.12
CA ARG A 307 8.26 -9.43 13.02
C ARG A 307 6.81 -9.10 13.29
N ILE A 308 6.59 -7.96 13.94
CA ILE A 308 5.27 -7.38 14.17
C ILE A 308 5.36 -5.89 13.85
N TYR A 309 4.49 -5.39 12.98
CA TYR A 309 4.53 -4.00 12.54
C TYR A 309 3.16 -3.52 12.08
N LEU A 310 3.00 -2.21 11.94
CA LEU A 310 1.80 -1.59 11.37
C LEU A 310 1.90 -1.52 9.85
N ALA A 311 0.77 -1.71 9.17
CA ALA A 311 0.63 -1.56 7.73
C ALA A 311 -0.77 -1.04 7.40
N TYR A 312 -1.01 -0.59 6.17
CA TYR A 312 -2.35 -0.28 5.66
C TYR A 312 -2.89 -1.43 4.82
N TYR A 313 -4.17 -1.74 5.00
CA TYR A 313 -4.81 -2.85 4.31
C TYR A 313 -5.49 -2.40 3.02
N ASP A 314 -4.94 -2.79 1.87
CA ASP A 314 -5.51 -2.60 0.54
C ASP A 314 -6.41 -3.79 0.20
N ALA A 315 -7.69 -3.65 0.48
CA ALA A 315 -8.65 -4.75 0.39
C ALA A 315 -8.92 -5.27 -1.04
N GLY A 316 -8.58 -4.49 -2.08
CA GLY A 316 -8.94 -4.81 -3.47
C GLY A 316 -10.43 -4.71 -3.77
N VAL A 317 -11.22 -4.23 -2.82
CA VAL A 317 -12.66 -3.94 -2.94
C VAL A 317 -12.95 -2.53 -2.45
N GLN A 318 -14.08 -1.97 -2.87
CA GLN A 318 -14.46 -0.63 -2.44
C GLN A 318 -14.78 -0.60 -0.95
N THR A 319 -14.08 0.27 -0.22
CA THR A 319 -14.29 0.55 1.20
C THR A 319 -14.37 2.06 1.42
N ASP A 320 -14.92 2.48 2.55
CA ASP A 320 -15.03 3.90 2.90
C ASP A 320 -13.70 4.47 3.43
N PHE A 321 -12.85 3.60 3.98
CA PHE A 321 -11.64 3.99 4.67
C PHE A 321 -10.47 3.06 4.39
N TYR A 322 -9.30 3.65 4.19
CA TYR A 322 -8.02 2.94 4.15
C TYR A 322 -7.50 2.82 5.57
N GLN A 323 -7.64 1.62 6.14
CA GLN A 323 -7.47 1.38 7.55
C GLN A 323 -6.15 0.66 7.85
N PRO A 324 -5.53 0.96 9.01
CA PRO A 324 -4.32 0.29 9.45
C PRO A 324 -4.61 -1.09 10.05
N VAL A 325 -3.63 -1.98 9.86
CA VAL A 325 -3.59 -3.32 10.43
C VAL A 325 -2.28 -3.57 11.16
N VAL A 326 -2.31 -4.44 12.16
CA VAL A 326 -1.11 -5.05 12.73
C VAL A 326 -0.78 -6.28 11.90
N VAL A 327 0.43 -6.33 11.37
CA VAL A 327 0.95 -7.45 10.59
C VAL A 327 1.84 -8.30 11.49
N PHE A 328 1.58 -9.59 11.51
CA PHE A 328 2.43 -10.62 12.08
C PHE A 328 3.11 -11.38 10.97
N GLU A 329 4.42 -11.35 10.93
CA GLU A 329 5.23 -12.02 9.93
C GLU A 329 6.06 -13.10 10.61
N GLY A 330 5.93 -14.32 10.14
CA GLY A 330 6.57 -15.50 10.72
C GLY A 330 7.45 -16.25 9.74
N ASP A 331 8.02 -17.34 10.20
CA ASP A 331 8.85 -18.23 9.39
C ASP A 331 8.08 -18.79 8.19
N ARG A 332 8.81 -19.19 7.16
CA ARG A 332 8.27 -19.83 5.95
C ARG A 332 7.18 -19.01 5.26
N ASN A 333 7.32 -17.67 5.26
CA ASN A 333 6.36 -16.74 4.62
C ASN A 333 4.96 -16.71 5.27
N PHE A 334 4.86 -17.03 6.56
CA PHE A 334 3.62 -16.82 7.32
C PHE A 334 3.31 -15.32 7.42
N LYS A 335 2.04 -14.96 7.18
CA LYS A 335 1.52 -13.60 7.44
C LYS A 335 0.09 -13.65 7.96
N ALA A 336 -0.16 -12.86 9.01
CA ALA A 336 -1.49 -12.66 9.57
C ALA A 336 -1.74 -11.19 9.84
N TYR A 337 -3.00 -10.78 9.75
CA TYR A 337 -3.42 -9.39 9.93
C TYR A 337 -4.48 -9.27 11.00
N LEU A 338 -4.36 -8.20 11.79
CA LEU A 338 -5.37 -7.78 12.77
C LEU A 338 -5.70 -6.31 12.57
N PRO A 339 -6.95 -5.86 12.74
CA PRO A 339 -7.27 -4.44 12.76
C PRO A 339 -6.46 -3.73 13.85
N ALA A 340 -5.73 -2.66 13.49
CA ALA A 340 -4.88 -1.95 14.41
C ALA A 340 -5.64 -0.99 15.34
N VAL A 341 -6.80 -0.48 14.88
CA VAL A 341 -7.65 0.43 15.68
C VAL A 341 -8.31 -0.34 16.83
N THR A 342 -8.38 0.31 17.99
CA THR A 342 -9.00 -0.27 19.20
C THR A 342 -10.47 -0.63 18.98
N SER A 343 -10.97 -1.64 19.70
CA SER A 343 -12.34 -2.18 19.54
C SER A 343 -13.45 -1.15 19.77
N ASP A 344 -13.18 -0.10 20.55
CA ASP A 344 -14.16 0.97 20.82
C ASP A 344 -14.54 1.73 19.54
N TYR A 345 -13.62 1.83 18.59
CA TYR A 345 -13.78 2.59 17.34
C TYR A 345 -13.74 1.70 16.08
N TYR A 346 -13.79 0.38 16.24
CA TYR A 346 -13.72 -0.58 15.14
C TYR A 346 -14.84 -1.62 15.22
N GLY A 347 -15.36 -2.05 14.06
CA GLY A 347 -16.36 -3.13 13.93
C GLY A 347 -17.78 -2.66 14.23
N GLN A 348 -18.54 -2.39 13.20
CA GLN A 348 -20.01 -2.25 13.24
C GLN A 348 -20.65 -3.53 12.71
#